data_bbd5089757b1426ed57a40c67d2e0025
#
_entry.id   bbd5089757b1426ed57a40c67d2e0025
#
_cell.length_a   1.000
_cell.length_b   1.000
_cell.length_c   1.000
_cell.angle_alpha   90.00
_cell.angle_beta   90.00
_cell.angle_gamma   90.00
#
_symmetry.space_group_name_H-M   'P 1'
#
loop_
_entity.id
_entity.type
_entity.pdbx_description
1 polymer ?
#
loop_
_entity_poly.entity_id
_entity_poly.type
_entity_poly.pdbx_seq_one_letter_code
_entity_poly.pdbx_strand_id
1 'polypeptide(L)'
;MNQPIMNRKIKLLAICLFITTTFMHAQTFLSSNHAMKRVKTADKYILLPVEEEEGYAHIRVIKDNQVVKEFNCKLAINKTDYNVPLDVSEYGGEVLLDIQFSGDKRSIGLINNFVCWKDIKATNVFDSKNREKFRSIYHHTPVYGWMNDPNGMFYKDGVWHLYYQYNPYGSQWENMTWAHSTSTDLIHWKNHGEVIQPDALGTIFSGSSVVDKENTAGFGKDAVVAFYTSAGAAQTQSIAYSTDNGETFKKYVNNPILTSDVPDFRDPNVFWNEEVKQWNLILAAGQQMNIYSSKNLKDWKYESSFGEGYGNHGGVWECPDLLKMGDKWVLICNINPGGPFGGSATQYFVGSFDGHKFTCESKPEVTKWMDYGKDHYATVSFSNAPDGRIVVLPWMSNWQYANQVPTQQFRSANGLPRDLGLYSYNGEDYVSVKPSPEVFAAFEKKPSGRLQSAAYIEVTNIKSNASIVLSNDKGERVTMVFDIIFKFLVCVVLLF
;
A
#
# COMPACT_ATOMS: atom_id res chain seq x y z
N MET A 1 -20.67 79.51 -20.83
CA MET A 1 -19.56 78.63 -21.19
C MET A 1 -19.62 77.39 -20.37
N ASN A 2 -20.23 76.38 -20.93
CA ASN A 2 -20.40 75.04 -20.31
C ASN A 2 -19.38 74.06 -20.91
N GLN A 3 -18.51 73.54 -20.09
CA GLN A 3 -17.72 72.40 -20.45
C GLN A 3 -18.25 71.12 -19.71
N PRO A 4 -18.21 69.97 -20.32
CA PRO A 4 -19.12 68.86 -19.94
C PRO A 4 -18.54 67.97 -18.83
N ILE A 5 -19.39 67.68 -17.89
CA ILE A 5 -19.20 66.75 -16.73
C ILE A 5 -19.07 65.29 -17.17
N MET A 6 -19.07 64.99 -18.48
CA MET A 6 -19.16 63.64 -19.02
C MET A 6 -17.86 62.80 -18.94
N ASN A 7 -16.69 63.43 -18.78
CA ASN A 7 -15.41 62.70 -18.84
C ASN A 7 -14.91 62.12 -17.50
N ARG A 8 -15.51 62.47 -16.34
CA ARG A 8 -15.10 61.91 -15.06
C ARG A 8 -15.75 60.54 -14.74
N LYS A 9 -17.00 60.35 -15.19
CA LYS A 9 -17.70 59.06 -14.93
C LYS A 9 -17.16 57.90 -15.76
N ILE A 10 -16.71 58.18 -17.00
CA ILE A 10 -16.13 57.14 -17.89
C ILE A 10 -14.75 56.67 -17.39
N LYS A 11 -13.93 57.61 -16.84
CA LYS A 11 -12.63 57.24 -16.25
C LYS A 11 -12.76 56.42 -14.94
N LEU A 12 -13.81 56.66 -14.14
CA LEU A 12 -14.05 55.90 -12.93
C LEU A 12 -14.57 54.49 -13.26
N LEU A 13 -15.40 54.34 -14.31
CA LEU A 13 -15.91 53.04 -14.77
C LEU A 13 -14.78 52.20 -15.39
N ALA A 14 -13.84 52.81 -16.15
CA ALA A 14 -12.68 52.12 -16.68
C ALA A 14 -11.69 51.66 -15.60
N ILE A 15 -11.53 52.42 -14.52
CA ILE A 15 -10.68 52.04 -13.38
C ILE A 15 -11.35 50.88 -12.59
N CYS A 16 -12.67 50.91 -12.41
CA CYS A 16 -13.38 49.80 -11.75
C CYS A 16 -13.38 48.54 -12.61
N LEU A 17 -13.48 48.63 -13.95
CA LEU A 17 -13.38 47.47 -14.83
C LEU A 17 -11.95 46.89 -14.88
N PHE A 18 -10.91 47.71 -14.79
CA PHE A 18 -9.52 47.24 -14.73
C PHE A 18 -9.15 46.59 -13.39
N ILE A 19 -9.76 47.01 -12.29
CA ILE A 19 -9.55 46.42 -10.97
C ILE A 19 -10.27 45.04 -10.89
N THR A 20 -11.43 44.85 -11.56
CA THR A 20 -12.13 43.58 -11.54
C THR A 20 -11.50 42.50 -12.42
N THR A 21 -10.68 42.86 -13.42
CA THR A 21 -9.99 41.86 -14.27
C THR A 21 -8.67 41.36 -13.70
N THR A 22 -8.05 42.09 -12.78
CA THR A 22 -6.79 41.69 -12.11
C THR A 22 -7.01 40.83 -10.86
N PHE A 23 -8.22 40.76 -10.32
CA PHE A 23 -8.54 39.93 -9.15
C PHE A 23 -8.93 38.46 -9.46
N MET A 24 -8.97 38.06 -10.72
CA MET A 24 -9.41 36.70 -11.11
C MET A 24 -8.36 35.61 -10.93
N HIS A 25 -7.16 35.89 -10.41
CA HIS A 25 -6.09 34.89 -10.24
C HIS A 25 -5.48 34.84 -8.84
N ALA A 26 -6.04 35.56 -7.88
CA ALA A 26 -5.54 35.57 -6.51
C ALA A 26 -6.21 34.47 -5.68
N GLN A 27 -5.42 33.79 -4.81
CA GLN A 27 -5.97 33.01 -3.72
C GLN A 27 -6.83 33.90 -2.82
N THR A 28 -7.90 33.34 -2.28
CA THR A 28 -8.78 34.02 -1.33
C THR A 28 -8.56 33.43 0.06
N PHE A 29 -8.18 34.26 1.01
CA PHE A 29 -8.02 33.86 2.41
C PHE A 29 -9.34 34.09 3.15
N LEU A 30 -9.92 33.03 3.70
CA LEU A 30 -11.21 33.05 4.38
C LEU A 30 -11.07 33.19 5.89
N SER A 31 -9.98 32.64 6.45
CA SER A 31 -9.61 32.76 7.87
C SER A 31 -8.09 32.62 8.05
N SER A 32 -7.64 32.53 9.30
CA SER A 32 -6.21 32.32 9.62
C SER A 32 -5.66 30.95 9.18
N ASN A 33 -6.52 30.00 8.86
CA ASN A 33 -6.14 28.64 8.47
C ASN A 33 -6.93 28.10 7.27
N HIS A 34 -7.74 28.92 6.61
CA HIS A 34 -8.60 28.50 5.50
C HIS A 34 -8.40 29.42 4.29
N ALA A 35 -8.12 28.84 3.15
CA ALA A 35 -7.94 29.55 1.90
C ALA A 35 -8.50 28.77 0.71
N MET A 36 -8.83 29.50 -0.35
CA MET A 36 -9.20 28.94 -1.64
C MET A 36 -8.20 29.42 -2.69
N LYS A 37 -7.76 28.49 -3.57
CA LYS A 37 -6.89 28.80 -4.71
C LYS A 37 -7.49 28.27 -6.00
N ARG A 38 -7.75 29.19 -6.95
CA ARG A 38 -8.12 28.81 -8.33
C ARG A 38 -6.88 28.44 -9.11
N VAL A 39 -6.94 27.32 -9.81
CA VAL A 39 -5.88 26.90 -10.72
C VAL A 39 -6.52 26.65 -12.09
N LYS A 40 -6.14 27.49 -13.07
CA LYS A 40 -6.48 27.26 -14.48
C LYS A 40 -5.44 26.31 -15.03
N THR A 41 -5.89 25.23 -15.67
CA THR A 41 -4.98 24.27 -16.22
C THR A 41 -5.55 23.58 -17.45
N ALA A 42 -4.73 23.54 -18.50
CA ALA A 42 -4.80 22.54 -19.55
C ALA A 42 -3.76 21.43 -19.31
N ASP A 43 -2.96 21.57 -18.24
CA ASP A 43 -1.91 20.65 -17.89
C ASP A 43 -2.48 19.46 -17.09
N LYS A 44 -1.76 18.35 -17.12
CA LYS A 44 -2.16 17.11 -16.49
C LYS A 44 -2.15 17.19 -14.95
N TYR A 45 -1.18 17.91 -14.39
CA TYR A 45 -0.93 17.91 -12.95
C TYR A 45 -1.01 19.29 -12.34
N ILE A 46 -1.41 19.34 -11.07
CA ILE A 46 -1.10 20.42 -10.14
C ILE A 46 -0.06 19.89 -9.15
N LEU A 47 1.11 20.51 -9.07
CA LEU A 47 2.11 20.16 -8.08
C LEU A 47 1.69 20.72 -6.72
N LEU A 48 1.71 19.87 -5.71
CA LEU A 48 1.48 20.20 -4.31
C LEU A 48 2.82 20.13 -3.57
N PRO A 49 3.32 21.26 -3.04
CA PRO A 49 4.55 21.28 -2.27
C PRO A 49 4.31 20.73 -0.86
N VAL A 50 5.15 19.81 -0.43
CA VAL A 50 5.07 19.15 0.87
C VAL A 50 6.19 19.61 1.78
N GLU A 51 5.85 19.86 3.05
CA GLU A 51 6.78 20.04 4.17
C GLU A 51 6.48 18.93 5.20
N GLU A 52 7.38 17.96 5.30
CA GLU A 52 7.11 16.70 6.01
C GLU A 52 6.85 16.86 7.51
N GLU A 53 7.44 17.86 8.12
CA GLU A 53 7.31 18.13 9.56
C GLU A 53 6.05 18.92 9.92
N GLU A 54 5.31 19.42 8.92
CA GLU A 54 4.10 20.21 9.18
C GLU A 54 2.86 19.34 9.43
N GLY A 55 1.80 19.98 9.93
CA GLY A 55 0.49 19.36 10.08
C GLY A 55 -0.22 19.19 8.74
N TYR A 56 -1.20 18.32 8.69
CA TYR A 56 -2.01 18.11 7.49
C TYR A 56 -2.89 19.31 7.20
N ALA A 57 -2.96 19.71 5.94
CA ALA A 57 -4.05 20.50 5.38
C ALA A 57 -5.06 19.57 4.72
N HIS A 58 -6.34 19.78 5.01
CA HIS A 58 -7.45 19.11 4.32
C HIS A 58 -7.75 19.85 3.03
N ILE A 59 -7.74 19.15 1.90
CA ILE A 59 -7.87 19.73 0.57
C ILE A 59 -9.08 19.13 -0.13
N ARG A 60 -9.99 19.98 -0.58
CA ARG A 60 -11.08 19.61 -1.48
C ARG A 60 -10.81 20.21 -2.86
N VAL A 61 -10.85 19.38 -3.87
CA VAL A 61 -10.81 19.79 -5.28
C VAL A 61 -12.25 20.00 -5.74
N ILE A 62 -12.57 21.22 -6.13
CA ILE A 62 -13.92 21.58 -6.56
C ILE A 62 -13.92 21.87 -8.05
N LYS A 63 -14.79 21.19 -8.77
CA LYS A 63 -15.06 21.40 -10.20
C LYS A 63 -16.57 21.60 -10.40
N ASP A 64 -16.95 22.63 -11.11
CA ASP A 64 -18.36 22.95 -11.42
C ASP A 64 -19.28 22.93 -10.19
N ASN A 65 -18.78 23.51 -9.07
CA ASN A 65 -19.40 23.57 -7.74
C ASN A 65 -19.61 22.20 -7.05
N GLN A 66 -18.95 21.15 -7.50
CA GLN A 66 -18.97 19.84 -6.87
C GLN A 66 -17.56 19.48 -6.34
N VAL A 67 -17.50 18.87 -5.16
CA VAL A 67 -16.27 18.26 -4.66
C VAL A 67 -16.03 17.00 -5.46
N VAL A 68 -14.96 16.99 -6.25
CA VAL A 68 -14.60 15.86 -7.13
C VAL A 68 -13.47 15.00 -6.54
N LYS A 69 -12.71 15.54 -5.58
CA LYS A 69 -11.68 14.81 -4.85
C LYS A 69 -11.45 15.47 -3.50
N GLU A 70 -11.11 14.66 -2.49
CA GLU A 70 -10.86 15.12 -1.12
C GLU A 70 -9.73 14.29 -0.50
N PHE A 71 -8.76 14.96 0.13
CA PHE A 71 -7.58 14.30 0.71
C PHE A 71 -6.83 15.22 1.68
N ASN A 72 -5.92 14.65 2.45
CA ASN A 72 -5.02 15.37 3.33
C ASN A 72 -3.62 15.48 2.72
N CYS A 73 -2.97 16.62 2.86
CA CYS A 73 -1.60 16.85 2.41
C CYS A 73 -0.87 17.76 3.41
N LYS A 74 0.38 17.47 3.69
CA LYS A 74 1.25 18.33 4.52
C LYS A 74 1.79 19.47 3.67
N LEU A 75 0.92 20.42 3.29
CA LEU A 75 1.31 21.55 2.45
C LEU A 75 2.37 22.42 3.11
N ALA A 76 3.35 22.80 2.31
CA ALA A 76 4.50 23.59 2.73
C ALA A 76 4.10 24.97 3.26
N ILE A 77 4.51 25.27 4.49
CA ILE A 77 4.30 26.54 5.18
C ILE A 77 5.57 27.38 5.14
N ASN A 78 6.70 26.81 5.55
CA ASN A 78 7.99 27.51 5.64
C ASN A 78 8.96 27.15 4.52
N LYS A 79 8.98 25.90 4.09
CA LYS A 79 9.88 25.35 3.06
C LYS A 79 9.21 24.23 2.31
N THR A 80 9.62 23.99 1.09
CA THR A 80 9.22 22.82 0.31
C THR A 80 10.30 21.76 0.40
N ASP A 81 9.99 20.61 0.99
CA ASP A 81 10.90 19.46 1.02
C ASP A 81 10.86 18.69 -0.30
N TYR A 82 9.65 18.46 -0.85
CA TYR A 82 9.42 17.84 -2.15
C TYR A 82 8.04 18.21 -2.69
N ASN A 83 7.74 17.78 -3.93
CA ASN A 83 6.43 17.97 -4.54
C ASN A 83 5.78 16.63 -4.86
N VAL A 84 4.44 16.59 -4.78
CA VAL A 84 3.62 15.48 -5.25
C VAL A 84 2.65 15.96 -6.33
N PRO A 85 2.32 15.15 -7.35
CA PRO A 85 1.40 15.53 -8.41
C PRO A 85 -0.05 15.20 -8.01
N LEU A 86 -0.93 16.16 -8.10
CA LEU A 86 -2.37 15.95 -8.15
C LEU A 86 -2.77 15.84 -9.63
N ASP A 87 -3.17 14.67 -10.09
CA ASP A 87 -3.69 14.49 -11.46
C ASP A 87 -5.05 15.17 -11.58
N VAL A 88 -5.15 16.09 -12.52
CA VAL A 88 -6.38 16.85 -12.82
C VAL A 88 -6.80 16.70 -14.29
N SER A 89 -6.22 15.76 -15.01
CA SER A 89 -6.48 15.53 -16.43
C SER A 89 -7.95 15.28 -16.77
N GLU A 90 -8.68 14.66 -15.85
CA GLU A 90 -10.12 14.37 -16.02
C GLU A 90 -11.01 15.61 -15.87
N TYR A 91 -10.53 16.66 -15.19
CA TYR A 91 -11.37 17.80 -14.83
C TYR A 91 -11.33 18.95 -15.85
N GLY A 92 -10.24 19.13 -16.59
CA GLY A 92 -10.06 20.13 -17.62
C GLY A 92 -10.35 21.60 -17.21
N GLY A 93 -9.69 22.56 -17.80
CA GLY A 93 -9.98 23.98 -17.63
C GLY A 93 -9.59 24.55 -16.24
N GLU A 94 -10.55 24.81 -15.35
CA GLU A 94 -10.30 25.44 -14.03
C GLU A 94 -10.80 24.54 -12.91
N VAL A 95 -10.00 24.36 -11.87
CA VAL A 95 -10.37 23.75 -10.60
C VAL A 95 -10.15 24.74 -9.45
N LEU A 96 -10.94 24.62 -8.40
CA LEU A 96 -10.79 25.34 -7.15
C LEU A 96 -10.27 24.40 -6.08
N LEU A 97 -9.12 24.70 -5.51
CA LEU A 97 -8.59 24.05 -4.32
C LEU A 97 -9.11 24.78 -3.10
N ASP A 98 -9.91 24.11 -2.28
CA ASP A 98 -10.38 24.59 -0.99
C ASP A 98 -9.51 23.92 0.08
N ILE A 99 -8.72 24.72 0.81
CA ILE A 99 -7.61 24.26 1.64
C ILE A 99 -7.82 24.71 3.08
N GLN A 100 -8.03 23.76 3.96
CA GLN A 100 -8.17 23.95 5.39
C GLN A 100 -6.93 23.43 6.11
N PHE A 101 -6.04 24.33 6.56
CA PHE A 101 -4.86 23.95 7.34
C PHE A 101 -5.28 23.53 8.75
N SER A 102 -4.64 22.50 9.29
CA SER A 102 -4.85 22.12 10.68
C SER A 102 -4.39 23.25 11.59
N GLY A 103 -5.23 23.62 12.53
CA GLY A 103 -4.95 24.74 13.45
C GLY A 103 -3.84 24.51 14.47
N ASP A 104 -3.00 23.49 14.30
CA ASP A 104 -2.17 22.89 15.26
C ASP A 104 -0.75 23.21 15.12
N LYS A 105 -0.19 24.25 14.92
CA LYS A 105 0.79 24.46 14.96
C LYS A 105 2.08 24.91 15.10
N ARG A 106 2.96 24.33 14.54
CA ARG A 106 4.41 24.56 14.56
C ARG A 106 4.75 25.88 13.86
N SER A 107 3.98 26.25 12.88
CA SER A 107 4.22 27.41 12.07
C SER A 107 3.41 28.60 12.53
N ILE A 108 4.09 29.59 13.04
CA ILE A 108 3.52 30.86 13.47
C ILE A 108 3.70 31.85 12.32
N GLY A 109 2.79 31.83 11.37
CA GLY A 109 2.81 32.75 10.26
C GLY A 109 1.41 33.19 9.85
N LEU A 110 1.32 34.30 9.14
CA LEU A 110 0.07 34.65 8.46
C LEU A 110 -0.08 33.74 7.25
N ILE A 111 -1.23 33.15 7.09
CA ILE A 111 -1.55 32.20 6.00
C ILE A 111 -1.14 32.72 4.60
N ASN A 112 -1.22 34.03 4.39
CA ASN A 112 -0.82 34.65 3.12
C ASN A 112 0.69 34.56 2.82
N ASN A 113 1.52 34.26 3.83
CA ASN A 113 2.97 34.13 3.70
C ASN A 113 3.43 32.70 3.47
N PHE A 114 2.53 31.71 3.48
CA PHE A 114 2.91 30.32 3.31
C PHE A 114 3.54 30.06 1.94
N VAL A 115 4.62 29.27 1.94
CA VAL A 115 5.44 29.00 0.74
C VAL A 115 4.62 28.27 -0.34
N CYS A 116 3.69 27.43 0.06
CA CYS A 116 2.87 26.64 -0.87
C CYS A 116 2.14 27.49 -1.92
N TRP A 117 1.80 28.74 -1.62
CA TRP A 117 1.09 29.59 -2.60
C TRP A 117 1.88 29.89 -3.85
N LYS A 118 3.22 29.89 -3.77
CA LYS A 118 4.12 30.10 -4.92
C LYS A 118 4.34 28.81 -5.69
N ASP A 119 4.36 27.67 -4.98
CA ASP A 119 4.80 26.40 -5.50
C ASP A 119 3.64 25.53 -6.00
N ILE A 120 2.38 25.79 -5.56
CA ILE A 120 1.18 25.17 -6.17
C ILE A 120 1.03 25.72 -7.59
N LYS A 121 1.33 24.90 -8.59
CA LYS A 121 1.32 25.27 -10.01
C LYS A 121 0.93 24.12 -10.92
N ALA A 122 0.29 24.45 -12.04
CA ALA A 122 -0.03 23.48 -13.09
C ALA A 122 1.22 23.11 -13.92
N THR A 123 1.31 21.87 -14.36
CA THR A 123 2.40 21.38 -15.21
C THR A 123 2.00 20.06 -15.90
N ASN A 124 2.57 19.82 -17.10
CA ASN A 124 2.48 18.51 -17.77
C ASN A 124 3.63 17.57 -17.39
N VAL A 125 4.61 18.05 -16.62
CA VAL A 125 5.82 17.31 -16.30
C VAL A 125 5.91 17.08 -14.80
N PHE A 126 5.98 15.79 -14.42
CA PHE A 126 6.39 15.37 -13.10
C PHE A 126 7.52 14.34 -13.26
N ASP A 127 8.64 14.54 -12.58
CA ASP A 127 9.75 13.58 -12.63
C ASP A 127 9.39 12.32 -11.86
N SER A 128 8.87 11.34 -12.58
CA SER A 128 8.49 10.04 -12.05
C SER A 128 9.69 9.09 -11.85
N LYS A 129 10.92 9.49 -12.21
CA LYS A 129 12.09 8.60 -12.11
C LYS A 129 12.66 8.54 -10.71
N ASN A 130 12.34 9.50 -9.88
CA ASN A 130 12.76 9.62 -8.49
C ASN A 130 14.07 8.86 -8.17
N ARG A 131 15.20 9.61 -8.18
CA ARG A 131 16.55 9.02 -8.06
C ARG A 131 17.15 9.24 -6.68
N GLU A 132 16.33 9.22 -5.64
CA GLU A 132 16.84 9.33 -4.29
C GLU A 132 17.90 8.25 -3.98
N LYS A 133 18.88 8.63 -3.17
CA LYS A 133 20.03 7.80 -2.82
C LYS A 133 19.65 6.39 -2.33
N PHE A 134 18.58 6.29 -1.58
CA PHE A 134 18.13 5.04 -0.95
C PHE A 134 17.00 4.33 -1.69
N ARG A 135 16.72 4.70 -2.94
CA ARG A 135 15.78 3.94 -3.76
C ARG A 135 16.34 2.56 -4.06
N SER A 136 15.54 1.54 -3.78
CA SER A 136 15.90 0.15 -4.06
C SER A 136 16.16 -0.08 -5.55
N ILE A 137 17.13 -0.97 -5.85
CA ILE A 137 17.54 -1.29 -7.22
C ILE A 137 16.62 -2.36 -7.82
N TYR A 138 16.15 -3.31 -7.01
CA TYR A 138 15.39 -4.49 -7.46
C TYR A 138 14.14 -4.79 -6.65
N HIS A 139 13.86 -4.08 -5.56
CA HIS A 139 12.59 -4.17 -4.85
C HIS A 139 11.55 -3.27 -5.51
N HIS A 140 10.31 -3.72 -5.56
CA HIS A 140 9.20 -2.86 -5.93
C HIS A 140 9.07 -1.70 -4.93
N THR A 141 8.95 -0.48 -5.45
CA THR A 141 8.75 0.75 -4.68
C THR A 141 7.72 1.62 -5.38
N PRO A 142 6.95 2.45 -4.66
CA PRO A 142 6.11 3.44 -5.32
C PRO A 142 7.01 4.46 -6.04
N VAL A 143 6.51 5.04 -7.11
CA VAL A 143 7.23 6.10 -7.85
C VAL A 143 7.46 7.32 -6.94
N TYR A 144 6.44 7.69 -6.19
CA TYR A 144 6.41 8.72 -5.15
C TYR A 144 5.33 8.34 -4.13
N GLY A 145 5.26 9.06 -3.01
CA GLY A 145 4.26 8.81 -1.99
C GLY A 145 4.61 7.66 -1.03
N TRP A 146 3.66 7.30 -0.21
CA TRP A 146 3.77 6.20 0.75
C TRP A 146 3.22 4.90 0.18
N MET A 147 3.84 3.78 0.53
CA MET A 147 3.32 2.43 0.28
C MET A 147 3.45 1.57 1.54
N ASN A 148 2.47 0.70 1.80
CA ASN A 148 2.60 -0.39 2.78
C ASN A 148 2.12 -1.72 2.20
N ASP A 149 1.03 -2.30 2.67
CA ASP A 149 0.60 -3.67 2.39
C ASP A 149 0.45 -3.97 0.90
N PRO A 150 0.96 -5.09 0.42
CA PRO A 150 0.54 -5.65 -0.86
C PRO A 150 -0.92 -6.12 -0.77
N ASN A 151 -1.70 -5.82 -1.79
CA ASN A 151 -3.14 -6.07 -1.84
C ASN A 151 -3.56 -6.69 -3.16
N GLY A 152 -4.71 -7.34 -3.18
CA GLY A 152 -5.42 -7.70 -4.39
C GLY A 152 -4.59 -8.47 -5.41
N MET A 153 -3.56 -9.18 -4.99
CA MET A 153 -2.59 -9.80 -5.87
C MET A 153 -3.17 -11.00 -6.61
N PHE A 154 -2.97 -11.05 -7.92
CA PHE A 154 -3.35 -12.20 -8.76
C PHE A 154 -2.45 -12.35 -9.98
N TYR A 155 -2.47 -13.56 -10.56
CA TYR A 155 -1.86 -13.84 -11.86
C TYR A 155 -2.94 -14.09 -12.90
N LYS A 156 -2.81 -13.47 -14.07
CA LYS A 156 -3.71 -13.68 -15.20
C LYS A 156 -2.99 -13.44 -16.52
N ASP A 157 -3.19 -14.34 -17.48
CA ASP A 157 -2.72 -14.22 -18.87
C ASP A 157 -1.22 -13.86 -19.02
N GLY A 158 -0.36 -14.47 -18.16
CA GLY A 158 1.09 -14.22 -18.19
C GLY A 158 1.54 -12.99 -17.41
N VAL A 159 0.64 -12.32 -16.70
CA VAL A 159 0.91 -11.08 -15.97
C VAL A 159 0.61 -11.25 -14.49
N TRP A 160 1.55 -10.86 -13.65
CA TRP A 160 1.40 -10.69 -12.22
C TRP A 160 0.87 -9.29 -11.93
N HIS A 161 -0.23 -9.20 -11.21
CA HIS A 161 -0.85 -7.95 -10.79
C HIS A 161 -0.61 -7.76 -9.29
N LEU A 162 -0.04 -6.63 -8.92
CA LEU A 162 0.18 -6.20 -7.55
C LEU A 162 -0.57 -4.89 -7.34
N TYR A 163 -1.55 -4.91 -6.45
CA TYR A 163 -2.07 -3.68 -5.87
C TYR A 163 -1.43 -3.48 -4.50
N TYR A 164 -1.49 -2.26 -3.98
CA TYR A 164 -0.87 -1.95 -2.70
C TYR A 164 -1.51 -0.73 -2.05
N GLN A 165 -1.45 -0.70 -0.73
CA GLN A 165 -1.83 0.47 0.06
C GLN A 165 -0.97 1.65 -0.34
N TYR A 166 -1.59 2.78 -0.66
CA TYR A 166 -0.91 3.92 -1.26
C TYR A 166 -1.45 5.26 -0.76
N ASN A 167 -0.55 6.20 -0.44
CA ASN A 167 -0.86 7.61 -0.29
C ASN A 167 -0.12 8.41 -1.35
N PRO A 168 -0.80 8.98 -2.35
CA PRO A 168 -0.17 9.77 -3.41
C PRO A 168 0.18 11.21 -2.98
N TYR A 169 -0.30 11.69 -1.82
CA TYR A 169 -0.19 13.10 -1.42
C TYR A 169 0.83 13.34 -0.32
N GLY A 170 1.70 12.38 -0.07
CA GLY A 170 2.79 12.48 0.90
C GLY A 170 3.43 11.12 1.16
N SER A 171 4.61 11.12 1.77
CA SER A 171 5.37 9.92 2.06
C SER A 171 5.17 9.38 3.49
N GLN A 172 4.02 9.67 4.08
CA GLN A 172 3.55 9.10 5.35
C GLN A 172 2.20 8.43 5.16
N TRP A 173 1.85 7.52 6.07
CA TRP A 173 0.57 6.83 6.03
C TRP A 173 -0.60 7.81 6.18
N GLU A 174 -1.43 7.89 5.17
CA GLU A 174 -2.64 8.74 5.08
C GLU A 174 -3.38 8.41 3.79
N ASN A 175 -4.61 8.87 3.58
CA ASN A 175 -5.36 8.82 2.31
C ASN A 175 -5.39 7.46 1.60
N MET A 176 -5.47 6.38 2.36
CA MET A 176 -5.31 5.04 1.78
C MET A 176 -6.21 4.79 0.57
N THR A 177 -5.56 4.43 -0.52
CA THR A 177 -6.11 4.03 -1.81
C THR A 177 -5.36 2.80 -2.30
N TRP A 178 -5.85 2.08 -3.29
CA TRP A 178 -5.05 1.07 -3.96
C TRP A 178 -4.40 1.64 -5.21
N ALA A 179 -3.08 1.53 -5.29
CA ALA A 179 -2.33 1.70 -6.54
C ALA A 179 -2.03 0.34 -7.17
N HIS A 180 -1.66 0.33 -8.45
CA HIS A 180 -1.49 -0.86 -9.27
C HIS A 180 -0.11 -0.90 -9.92
N SER A 181 0.51 -2.06 -9.91
CA SER A 181 1.70 -2.40 -10.68
C SER A 181 1.57 -3.77 -11.32
N THR A 182 2.21 -3.95 -12.48
CA THR A 182 2.23 -5.23 -13.20
C THR A 182 3.64 -5.68 -13.50
N SER A 183 3.85 -7.00 -13.55
CA SER A 183 5.11 -7.64 -13.92
C SER A 183 4.87 -8.93 -14.70
N THR A 184 5.78 -9.27 -15.60
CA THR A 184 5.80 -10.59 -16.26
C THR A 184 6.82 -11.54 -15.62
N ASP A 185 7.63 -11.05 -14.68
CA ASP A 185 8.74 -11.80 -14.08
C ASP A 185 8.90 -11.58 -12.56
N LEU A 186 7.92 -10.95 -11.89
CA LEU A 186 7.92 -10.66 -10.44
C LEU A 186 9.08 -9.74 -9.96
N ILE A 187 9.96 -9.30 -10.85
CA ILE A 187 11.13 -8.47 -10.52
C ILE A 187 11.03 -7.07 -11.14
N HIS A 188 10.64 -7.00 -12.40
CA HIS A 188 10.51 -5.74 -13.12
C HIS A 188 9.05 -5.29 -13.13
N TRP A 189 8.74 -4.27 -12.36
CA TRP A 189 7.39 -3.77 -12.14
C TRP A 189 7.12 -2.49 -12.92
N LYS A 190 5.98 -2.45 -13.61
CA LYS A 190 5.43 -1.27 -14.25
C LYS A 190 4.32 -0.69 -13.39
N ASN A 191 4.49 0.54 -12.94
CA ASN A 191 3.50 1.25 -12.14
C ASN A 191 2.42 1.89 -13.03
N HIS A 192 1.14 1.78 -12.62
CA HIS A 192 -0.03 2.29 -13.32
C HIS A 192 -0.76 3.41 -12.55
N GLY A 193 -0.39 3.65 -11.28
CA GLY A 193 -1.02 4.65 -10.42
C GLY A 193 -2.24 4.14 -9.66
N GLU A 194 -3.08 5.05 -9.19
CA GLU A 194 -4.27 4.76 -8.37
C GLU A 194 -5.37 4.08 -9.20
N VAL A 195 -6.04 3.07 -8.62
CA VAL A 195 -7.12 2.32 -9.30
C VAL A 195 -8.39 2.17 -8.46
N ILE A 196 -8.31 2.11 -7.11
CA ILE A 196 -9.49 2.11 -6.23
C ILE A 196 -9.31 3.24 -5.23
N GLN A 197 -10.07 4.32 -5.40
CA GLN A 197 -9.98 5.53 -4.60
C GLN A 197 -11.04 5.56 -3.48
N PRO A 198 -10.83 6.33 -2.39
CA PRO A 198 -11.82 6.57 -1.35
C PRO A 198 -13.17 7.03 -1.88
N ASP A 199 -14.22 6.77 -1.11
CA ASP A 199 -15.57 7.27 -1.33
C ASP A 199 -16.26 7.58 0.00
N ALA A 200 -17.59 7.74 -0.01
CA ALA A 200 -18.38 8.05 1.18
C ALA A 200 -18.30 6.97 2.29
N LEU A 201 -17.87 5.73 1.95
CA LEU A 201 -17.66 4.66 2.94
C LEU A 201 -16.31 4.75 3.64
N GLY A 202 -15.39 5.60 3.16
CA GLY A 202 -14.09 5.83 3.76
C GLY A 202 -12.91 5.56 2.83
N THR A 203 -11.72 5.48 3.42
CA THR A 203 -10.48 5.13 2.74
C THR A 203 -10.43 3.63 2.43
N ILE A 204 -9.56 3.23 1.51
CA ILE A 204 -9.47 1.85 1.01
C ILE A 204 -8.34 1.13 1.73
N PHE A 205 -8.69 0.25 2.69
CA PHE A 205 -7.73 -0.58 3.40
C PHE A 205 -7.47 -1.89 2.65
N SER A 206 -6.66 -2.75 3.26
CA SER A 206 -6.15 -3.96 2.63
C SER A 206 -7.22 -4.99 2.27
N GLY A 207 -6.85 -5.91 1.41
CA GLY A 207 -7.69 -6.98 0.93
C GLY A 207 -7.07 -7.79 -0.23
N SER A 208 -7.90 -8.57 -0.91
CA SER A 208 -7.48 -9.54 -1.93
C SER A 208 -8.24 -9.36 -3.25
N SER A 209 -7.82 -10.09 -4.29
CA SER A 209 -8.58 -10.19 -5.54
C SER A 209 -8.66 -11.64 -6.02
N VAL A 210 -9.75 -11.97 -6.69
CA VAL A 210 -9.95 -13.27 -7.34
C VAL A 210 -10.39 -13.08 -8.79
N VAL A 211 -10.09 -14.08 -9.62
CA VAL A 211 -10.63 -14.18 -10.98
C VAL A 211 -11.88 -15.06 -10.93
N ASP A 212 -13.05 -14.49 -11.19
CA ASP A 212 -14.33 -15.20 -11.22
C ASP A 212 -14.55 -15.89 -12.58
N LYS A 213 -13.93 -17.07 -12.75
CA LYS A 213 -13.91 -17.81 -14.01
C LYS A 213 -15.32 -18.22 -14.47
N GLU A 214 -16.19 -18.54 -13.53
CA GLU A 214 -17.53 -19.04 -13.79
C GLU A 214 -18.61 -17.96 -13.72
N ASN A 215 -18.21 -16.70 -13.56
CA ASN A 215 -19.15 -15.56 -13.44
C ASN A 215 -20.18 -15.76 -12.33
N THR A 216 -19.74 -16.24 -11.18
CA THR A 216 -20.61 -16.48 -10.03
C THR A 216 -21.16 -15.20 -9.44
N ALA A 217 -20.40 -14.11 -9.52
CA ALA A 217 -20.83 -12.78 -9.10
C ALA A 217 -21.74 -12.06 -10.12
N GLY A 218 -21.80 -12.54 -11.37
CA GLY A 218 -22.60 -11.90 -12.41
C GLY A 218 -22.00 -10.59 -12.95
N PHE A 219 -20.70 -10.37 -12.78
CA PHE A 219 -19.99 -9.18 -13.32
C PHE A 219 -19.39 -9.40 -14.72
N GLY A 220 -19.37 -10.61 -15.18
CA GLY A 220 -18.78 -11.06 -16.45
C GLY A 220 -17.84 -12.26 -16.24
N LYS A 221 -17.69 -13.08 -17.29
CA LYS A 221 -16.76 -14.19 -17.25
C LYS A 221 -15.33 -13.68 -17.09
N ASP A 222 -14.53 -14.35 -16.25
CA ASP A 222 -13.15 -13.99 -15.95
C ASP A 222 -12.99 -12.56 -15.37
N ALA A 223 -14.08 -11.97 -14.83
CA ALA A 223 -13.98 -10.70 -14.13
C ALA A 223 -13.06 -10.82 -12.92
N VAL A 224 -12.23 -9.80 -12.69
CA VAL A 224 -11.44 -9.69 -11.46
C VAL A 224 -12.31 -9.01 -10.41
N VAL A 225 -12.51 -9.66 -9.27
CA VAL A 225 -13.27 -9.11 -8.15
C VAL A 225 -12.30 -8.80 -7.03
N ALA A 226 -12.15 -7.52 -6.71
CA ALA A 226 -11.36 -7.02 -5.59
C ALA A 226 -12.24 -6.91 -4.35
N PHE A 227 -11.74 -7.42 -3.23
CA PHE A 227 -12.32 -7.31 -1.89
C PHE A 227 -11.43 -6.41 -1.06
N TYR A 228 -11.99 -5.43 -0.39
CA TYR A 228 -11.23 -4.47 0.40
C TYR A 228 -12.05 -3.97 1.58
N THR A 229 -11.37 -3.44 2.57
CA THR A 229 -12.03 -2.78 3.68
C THR A 229 -12.25 -1.30 3.37
N SER A 230 -13.50 -0.85 3.48
CA SER A 230 -13.84 0.59 3.52
C SER A 230 -13.69 1.07 4.96
N ALA A 231 -12.73 1.96 5.22
CA ALA A 231 -12.39 2.45 6.55
C ALA A 231 -12.88 3.89 6.74
N GLY A 232 -14.12 4.01 7.20
CA GLY A 232 -14.77 5.28 7.54
C GLY A 232 -15.20 5.32 9.00
N ALA A 233 -16.48 5.58 9.26
CA ALA A 233 -17.02 5.56 10.62
C ALA A 233 -16.95 4.17 11.28
N ALA A 234 -16.95 3.12 10.47
CA ALA A 234 -16.66 1.74 10.85
C ALA A 234 -15.83 1.09 9.75
N GLN A 235 -15.18 -0.04 10.05
CA GLN A 235 -14.50 -0.86 9.06
C GLN A 235 -15.52 -1.88 8.51
N THR A 236 -15.82 -1.77 7.22
CA THR A 236 -16.78 -2.62 6.52
C THR A 236 -16.16 -3.21 5.26
N GLN A 237 -16.63 -4.37 4.80
CA GLN A 237 -16.07 -4.98 3.61
C GLN A 237 -16.82 -4.59 2.37
N SER A 238 -16.09 -4.24 1.33
CA SER A 238 -16.60 -3.79 0.04
C SER A 238 -15.97 -4.55 -1.10
N ILE A 239 -16.61 -4.53 -2.27
CA ILE A 239 -16.07 -5.10 -3.50
C ILE A 239 -16.06 -4.09 -4.63
N ALA A 240 -15.09 -4.26 -5.51
CA ALA A 240 -15.07 -3.66 -6.83
C ALA A 240 -14.74 -4.73 -7.87
N TYR A 241 -15.13 -4.53 -9.11
CA TYR A 241 -14.90 -5.49 -10.17
C TYR A 241 -14.30 -4.84 -11.42
N SER A 242 -13.51 -5.62 -12.12
CA SER A 242 -12.87 -5.26 -13.38
C SER A 242 -13.24 -6.26 -14.46
N THR A 243 -13.50 -5.75 -15.67
CA THR A 243 -13.72 -6.55 -16.87
C THR A 243 -12.63 -6.33 -17.92
N ASP A 244 -11.59 -5.62 -17.57
CA ASP A 244 -10.43 -5.25 -18.40
C ASP A 244 -9.10 -5.76 -17.81
N ASN A 245 -9.12 -6.95 -17.22
CA ASN A 245 -7.96 -7.63 -16.61
C ASN A 245 -7.33 -6.87 -15.42
N GLY A 246 -8.14 -6.12 -14.66
CA GLY A 246 -7.65 -5.40 -13.48
C GLY A 246 -7.03 -4.03 -13.75
N GLU A 247 -7.17 -3.51 -14.97
CA GLU A 247 -6.70 -2.16 -15.32
C GLU A 247 -7.56 -1.08 -14.65
N THR A 248 -8.89 -1.26 -14.67
CA THR A 248 -9.85 -0.36 -14.02
C THR A 248 -10.88 -1.13 -13.20
N PHE A 249 -11.40 -0.49 -12.16
CA PHE A 249 -12.40 -1.08 -11.28
C PHE A 249 -13.67 -0.24 -11.17
N LYS A 250 -14.81 -0.94 -11.11
CA LYS A 250 -16.11 -0.34 -10.75
C LYS A 250 -16.51 -0.84 -9.38
N LYS A 251 -16.77 0.07 -8.46
CA LYS A 251 -17.31 -0.27 -7.13
C LYS A 251 -18.71 -0.85 -7.24
N TYR A 252 -18.99 -1.87 -6.45
CA TYR A 252 -20.31 -2.47 -6.42
C TYR A 252 -21.33 -1.51 -5.79
N VAL A 253 -22.46 -1.36 -6.43
CA VAL A 253 -23.47 -0.35 -6.03
C VAL A 253 -24.10 -0.62 -4.66
N ASN A 254 -24.11 -1.89 -4.23
CA ASN A 254 -24.67 -2.30 -2.95
C ASN A 254 -23.59 -2.54 -1.87
N ASN A 255 -22.42 -1.89 -1.98
CA ASN A 255 -21.46 -1.87 -0.89
C ASN A 255 -22.02 -1.13 0.35
N PRO A 256 -21.65 -1.53 1.57
CA PRO A 256 -20.76 -2.66 1.90
C PRO A 256 -21.48 -4.02 1.81
N ILE A 257 -20.72 -5.09 1.50
CA ILE A 257 -21.23 -6.47 1.43
C ILE A 257 -21.17 -7.21 2.77
N LEU A 258 -20.37 -6.72 3.73
CA LEU A 258 -20.22 -7.32 5.05
C LEU A 258 -19.90 -6.24 6.07
N THR A 259 -20.60 -6.27 7.22
CA THR A 259 -20.46 -5.31 8.32
C THR A 259 -20.31 -6.04 9.65
N SER A 260 -19.69 -5.38 10.63
CA SER A 260 -19.56 -5.87 11.99
C SER A 260 -19.40 -4.69 12.96
N ASP A 261 -19.78 -4.90 14.23
CA ASP A 261 -19.48 -3.98 15.32
C ASP A 261 -18.11 -4.24 15.98
N VAL A 262 -17.37 -5.26 15.51
CA VAL A 262 -16.03 -5.57 16.00
C VAL A 262 -15.05 -4.49 15.50
N PRO A 263 -14.30 -3.84 16.39
CA PRO A 263 -13.18 -3.00 15.99
C PRO A 263 -12.13 -3.84 15.23
N ASP A 264 -11.37 -3.20 14.35
CA ASP A 264 -10.33 -3.90 13.57
C ASP A 264 -10.88 -5.06 12.72
N PHE A 265 -12.04 -4.84 12.11
CA PHE A 265 -12.72 -5.77 11.20
C PHE A 265 -12.29 -5.51 9.76
N ARG A 266 -11.16 -6.12 9.31
CA ARG A 266 -10.49 -5.74 8.05
C ARG A 266 -9.74 -6.85 7.36
N ASP A 267 -9.23 -6.55 6.19
CA ASP A 267 -8.29 -7.32 5.38
C ASP A 267 -8.89 -8.63 4.84
N PRO A 268 -9.98 -8.57 4.04
CA PRO A 268 -10.62 -9.75 3.51
C PRO A 268 -9.74 -10.47 2.51
N ASN A 269 -9.52 -11.78 2.72
CA ASN A 269 -8.86 -12.66 1.78
C ASN A 269 -9.85 -13.72 1.28
N VAL A 270 -10.03 -13.80 -0.03
CA VAL A 270 -11.03 -14.63 -0.68
C VAL A 270 -10.37 -15.65 -1.59
N PHE A 271 -10.85 -16.88 -1.57
CA PHE A 271 -10.39 -17.95 -2.45
C PHE A 271 -11.52 -18.92 -2.82
N TRP A 272 -11.38 -19.58 -3.98
CA TRP A 272 -12.26 -20.68 -4.36
C TRP A 272 -11.81 -21.98 -3.69
N ASN A 273 -12.71 -22.62 -2.97
CA ASN A 273 -12.43 -23.92 -2.37
C ASN A 273 -12.97 -25.05 -3.27
N GLU A 274 -12.05 -25.72 -3.94
CA GLU A 274 -12.36 -26.80 -4.89
C GLU A 274 -13.00 -28.01 -4.24
N GLU A 275 -12.74 -28.30 -2.95
CA GLU A 275 -13.25 -29.49 -2.25
C GLU A 275 -14.75 -29.36 -1.96
N VAL A 276 -15.21 -28.19 -1.58
CA VAL A 276 -16.62 -27.93 -1.22
C VAL A 276 -17.36 -27.09 -2.26
N LYS A 277 -16.69 -26.73 -3.36
CA LYS A 277 -17.25 -25.96 -4.49
C LYS A 277 -17.97 -24.68 -4.03
N GLN A 278 -17.23 -23.85 -3.29
CA GLN A 278 -17.69 -22.56 -2.82
C GLN A 278 -16.55 -21.57 -2.66
N TRP A 279 -16.90 -20.30 -2.60
CA TRP A 279 -15.99 -19.25 -2.17
C TRP A 279 -15.88 -19.27 -0.65
N ASN A 280 -14.67 -19.15 -0.14
CA ASN A 280 -14.40 -18.84 1.26
C ASN A 280 -13.75 -17.48 1.39
N LEU A 281 -14.03 -16.82 2.49
CA LEU A 281 -13.42 -15.55 2.89
C LEU A 281 -12.90 -15.72 4.31
N ILE A 282 -11.66 -15.36 4.53
CA ILE A 282 -11.07 -15.19 5.85
C ILE A 282 -10.79 -13.71 6.09
N LEU A 283 -11.07 -13.24 7.30
CA LEU A 283 -11.10 -11.81 7.64
C LEU A 283 -10.60 -11.61 9.06
N ALA A 284 -9.72 -10.63 9.27
CA ALA A 284 -9.28 -10.25 10.61
C ALA A 284 -10.41 -9.56 11.39
N ALA A 285 -10.57 -9.95 12.65
CA ALA A 285 -11.57 -9.41 13.57
C ALA A 285 -10.94 -9.24 14.97
N GLY A 286 -10.13 -8.20 15.13
CA GLY A 286 -9.36 -7.93 16.36
C GLY A 286 -8.18 -8.91 16.52
N GLN A 287 -8.31 -9.88 17.39
CA GLN A 287 -7.27 -10.92 17.67
C GLN A 287 -7.74 -12.33 17.27
N GLN A 288 -8.61 -12.41 16.29
CA GLN A 288 -9.07 -13.67 15.70
C GLN A 288 -9.32 -13.48 14.21
N MET A 289 -9.45 -14.60 13.49
CA MET A 289 -9.83 -14.65 12.09
C MET A 289 -11.23 -15.21 11.97
N ASN A 290 -12.13 -14.47 11.31
CA ASN A 290 -13.47 -14.95 10.99
C ASN A 290 -13.50 -15.57 9.61
N ILE A 291 -14.23 -16.67 9.47
CA ILE A 291 -14.37 -17.45 8.24
C ILE A 291 -15.81 -17.38 7.75
N TYR A 292 -15.95 -17.11 6.47
CA TYR A 292 -17.25 -17.01 5.79
C TYR A 292 -17.27 -17.87 4.54
N SER A 293 -18.47 -18.22 4.08
CA SER A 293 -18.69 -18.89 2.80
C SER A 293 -19.68 -18.14 1.91
N SER A 294 -19.54 -18.28 0.59
CA SER A 294 -20.42 -17.68 -0.41
C SER A 294 -20.52 -18.54 -1.67
N LYS A 295 -21.64 -18.39 -2.38
CA LYS A 295 -21.82 -18.98 -3.72
C LYS A 295 -21.70 -17.95 -4.85
N ASN A 296 -21.68 -16.65 -4.50
CA ASN A 296 -21.80 -15.57 -5.48
C ASN A 296 -20.90 -14.35 -5.20
N LEU A 297 -19.94 -14.45 -4.26
CA LEU A 297 -19.00 -13.38 -3.91
C LEU A 297 -19.65 -12.11 -3.32
N LYS A 298 -20.95 -12.06 -3.16
CA LYS A 298 -21.71 -10.90 -2.67
C LYS A 298 -22.42 -11.18 -1.36
N ASP A 299 -23.01 -12.36 -1.21
CA ASP A 299 -23.74 -12.76 -0.02
C ASP A 299 -22.88 -13.74 0.77
N TRP A 300 -22.53 -13.39 2.00
CA TRP A 300 -21.60 -14.13 2.84
C TRP A 300 -22.28 -14.67 4.10
N LYS A 301 -22.06 -15.95 4.36
CA LYS A 301 -22.49 -16.62 5.56
C LYS A 301 -21.32 -16.82 6.51
N TYR A 302 -21.46 -16.36 7.76
CA TYR A 302 -20.47 -16.66 8.80
C TYR A 302 -20.46 -18.16 9.10
N GLU A 303 -19.27 -18.74 9.20
CA GLU A 303 -19.07 -20.15 9.47
C GLU A 303 -18.41 -20.40 10.83
N SER A 304 -17.29 -19.77 11.10
CA SER A 304 -16.51 -19.95 12.33
C SER A 304 -15.48 -18.86 12.56
N SER A 305 -14.82 -18.90 13.70
CA SER A 305 -13.61 -18.12 13.97
C SER A 305 -12.47 -19.00 14.44
N PHE A 306 -11.23 -18.48 14.28
CA PHE A 306 -10.00 -19.07 14.76
C PHE A 306 -9.13 -18.03 15.46
N GLY A 307 -8.41 -18.41 16.53
CA GLY A 307 -7.42 -17.58 17.17
C GLY A 307 -7.33 -17.80 18.67
N GLU A 308 -8.45 -18.01 19.35
CA GLU A 308 -8.46 -18.15 20.80
C GLU A 308 -7.52 -19.28 21.27
N GLY A 309 -6.55 -18.92 22.12
CA GLY A 309 -5.58 -19.85 22.69
C GLY A 309 -4.43 -20.26 21.79
N TYR A 310 -4.33 -19.73 20.55
CA TYR A 310 -3.27 -20.08 19.61
C TYR A 310 -2.41 -18.87 19.24
N GLY A 311 -1.10 -19.07 19.16
CA GLY A 311 -0.15 -18.08 18.66
C GLY A 311 0.09 -16.88 19.58
N ASN A 312 0.57 -15.79 18.97
CA ASN A 312 0.87 -14.56 19.68
C ASN A 312 -0.32 -13.59 19.61
N HIS A 313 -0.68 -13.02 20.76
CA HIS A 313 -1.75 -12.05 20.95
C HIS A 313 -1.23 -10.70 21.49
N GLY A 314 0.04 -10.38 21.27
CA GLY A 314 0.66 -9.11 21.72
C GLY A 314 0.22 -7.87 20.92
N GLY A 315 -0.63 -8.04 19.90
CA GLY A 315 -1.11 -6.97 19.03
C GLY A 315 -2.37 -7.34 18.29
N VAL A 316 -2.76 -6.50 17.33
CA VAL A 316 -3.91 -6.73 16.44
C VAL A 316 -3.50 -7.72 15.34
N TRP A 317 -4.39 -8.64 15.01
CA TRP A 317 -4.23 -9.57 13.90
C TRP A 317 -4.74 -8.93 12.62
N GLU A 318 -3.96 -9.06 11.53
CA GLU A 318 -4.18 -8.38 10.25
C GLU A 318 -3.83 -9.28 9.07
N CYS A 319 -4.25 -8.91 7.88
CA CYS A 319 -3.88 -9.49 6.58
C CYS A 319 -3.82 -11.03 6.60
N PRO A 320 -4.95 -11.72 6.85
CA PRO A 320 -4.98 -13.17 6.83
C PRO A 320 -4.83 -13.73 5.43
N ASP A 321 -4.29 -14.96 5.35
CA ASP A 321 -4.34 -15.78 4.14
C ASP A 321 -4.54 -17.25 4.53
N LEU A 322 -5.36 -17.98 3.81
CA LEU A 322 -5.66 -19.39 4.09
C LEU A 322 -5.40 -20.26 2.86
N LEU A 323 -4.29 -20.97 2.89
CA LEU A 323 -3.65 -21.59 1.75
C LEU A 323 -3.65 -23.10 1.85
N LYS A 324 -4.07 -23.80 0.78
CA LYS A 324 -3.92 -25.24 0.67
C LYS A 324 -2.51 -25.61 0.21
N MET A 325 -1.81 -26.46 0.98
CA MET A 325 -0.46 -26.96 0.70
C MET A 325 -0.44 -28.48 0.81
N GLY A 326 -0.61 -29.14 -0.31
CA GLY A 326 -0.75 -30.61 -0.33
C GLY A 326 -2.05 -31.05 0.33
N ASP A 327 -1.93 -31.86 1.39
CA ASP A 327 -3.05 -32.35 2.21
C ASP A 327 -3.35 -31.48 3.43
N LYS A 328 -2.55 -30.44 3.67
CA LYS A 328 -2.70 -29.49 4.77
C LYS A 328 -3.20 -28.13 4.30
N TRP A 329 -3.64 -27.35 5.27
CA TRP A 329 -3.93 -25.94 5.12
C TRP A 329 -3.02 -25.10 6.03
N VAL A 330 -2.61 -23.96 5.55
CA VAL A 330 -1.79 -22.99 6.30
C VAL A 330 -2.55 -21.69 6.40
N LEU A 331 -2.79 -21.25 7.63
CA LEU A 331 -3.34 -19.95 7.91
C LEU A 331 -2.19 -18.99 8.25
N ILE A 332 -1.99 -17.96 7.43
CA ILE A 332 -1.07 -16.86 7.68
C ILE A 332 -1.82 -15.80 8.48
N CYS A 333 -1.15 -15.23 9.46
CA CYS A 333 -1.66 -14.15 10.30
C CYS A 333 -0.55 -13.13 10.55
N ASN A 334 -0.75 -11.93 10.10
CA ASN A 334 0.14 -10.82 10.41
C ASN A 334 -0.27 -10.20 11.76
N ILE A 335 0.67 -9.70 12.53
CA ILE A 335 0.40 -9.13 13.86
C ILE A 335 1.21 -7.84 14.08
N ASN A 336 0.57 -6.82 14.64
CA ASN A 336 1.23 -5.57 15.00
C ASN A 336 0.62 -4.91 16.26
N PRO A 337 1.44 -4.60 17.30
CA PRO A 337 2.79 -5.13 17.54
C PRO A 337 2.77 -6.63 17.89
N GLY A 338 3.87 -7.21 18.32
CA GLY A 338 3.91 -8.60 18.78
C GLY A 338 4.98 -9.46 18.11
N GLY A 339 5.73 -8.90 17.19
CA GLY A 339 6.82 -9.62 16.53
C GLY A 339 7.93 -10.08 17.49
N PRO A 340 8.69 -11.12 17.15
CA PRO A 340 9.70 -11.73 18.01
C PRO A 340 10.85 -10.78 18.35
N PHE A 341 11.06 -9.75 17.52
CA PHE A 341 12.04 -8.67 17.75
C PHE A 341 11.40 -7.30 17.91
N GLY A 342 10.11 -7.28 18.27
CA GLY A 342 9.28 -6.09 18.40
C GLY A 342 8.69 -5.58 17.09
N GLY A 343 7.59 -4.84 17.18
CA GLY A 343 6.86 -4.31 16.05
C GLY A 343 6.08 -5.37 15.29
N SER A 344 6.00 -5.19 13.98
CA SER A 344 5.22 -6.03 13.07
C SER A 344 5.90 -7.35 12.74
N ALA A 345 5.13 -8.41 12.55
CA ALA A 345 5.64 -9.72 12.12
C ALA A 345 4.53 -10.58 11.49
N THR A 346 4.92 -11.70 10.87
CA THR A 346 4.01 -12.69 10.27
C THR A 346 4.14 -14.03 10.98
N GLN A 347 3.09 -14.47 11.66
CA GLN A 347 2.95 -15.81 12.22
C GLN A 347 2.10 -16.69 11.31
N TYR A 348 2.18 -18.02 11.50
CA TYR A 348 1.36 -18.95 10.73
C TYR A 348 0.96 -20.17 11.56
N PHE A 349 -0.11 -20.84 11.10
CA PHE A 349 -0.67 -22.04 11.71
C PHE A 349 -0.83 -23.10 10.63
N VAL A 350 -0.45 -24.35 10.94
CA VAL A 350 -0.65 -25.50 10.05
C VAL A 350 -1.78 -26.35 10.59
N GLY A 351 -2.66 -26.84 9.72
CA GLY A 351 -3.80 -27.63 10.12
C GLY A 351 -4.62 -28.15 8.95
N SER A 352 -5.91 -28.35 9.19
CA SER A 352 -6.90 -28.77 8.22
C SER A 352 -8.04 -27.76 8.11
N PHE A 353 -8.72 -27.75 6.97
CA PHE A 353 -9.86 -26.87 6.72
C PHE A 353 -10.92 -27.63 5.91
N ASP A 354 -12.14 -27.70 6.43
CA ASP A 354 -13.26 -28.45 5.84
C ASP A 354 -14.20 -27.58 4.97
N GLY A 355 -13.83 -26.33 4.71
CA GLY A 355 -14.67 -25.36 4.02
C GLY A 355 -15.47 -24.46 4.97
N HIS A 356 -15.53 -24.81 6.26
CA HIS A 356 -16.29 -24.09 7.28
C HIS A 356 -15.44 -23.74 8.50
N LYS A 357 -14.52 -24.62 8.90
CA LYS A 357 -13.70 -24.44 10.10
C LYS A 357 -12.26 -24.82 9.84
N PHE A 358 -11.35 -23.94 10.26
CA PHE A 358 -9.92 -24.25 10.36
C PHE A 358 -9.63 -24.92 11.71
N THR A 359 -8.98 -26.08 11.66
CA THR A 359 -8.53 -26.83 12.83
C THR A 359 -7.01 -26.87 12.85
N CYS A 360 -6.41 -26.14 13.80
CA CYS A 360 -4.96 -26.04 13.95
C CYS A 360 -4.38 -27.36 14.50
N GLU A 361 -3.32 -27.86 13.90
CA GLU A 361 -2.57 -29.02 14.34
C GLU A 361 -1.24 -28.64 15.02
N SER A 362 -0.87 -27.37 15.00
CA SER A 362 0.28 -26.86 15.75
C SER A 362 -0.05 -26.77 17.25
N LYS A 363 0.98 -26.87 18.08
CA LYS A 363 0.82 -26.70 19.53
C LYS A 363 0.39 -25.27 19.85
N PRO A 364 -0.65 -25.06 20.66
CA PRO A 364 -1.17 -23.74 20.98
C PRO A 364 -0.13 -22.76 21.54
N GLU A 365 0.77 -23.28 22.37
CA GLU A 365 1.81 -22.50 23.06
C GLU A 365 3.02 -22.13 22.18
N VAL A 366 3.08 -22.65 20.94
CA VAL A 366 4.21 -22.42 20.04
C VAL A 366 3.80 -21.47 18.92
N THR A 367 4.37 -20.29 18.91
CA THR A 367 4.23 -19.36 17.78
C THR A 367 5.24 -19.70 16.69
N LYS A 368 4.77 -20.03 15.52
CA LYS A 368 5.60 -20.25 14.32
C LYS A 368 5.66 -18.96 13.52
N TRP A 369 6.87 -18.43 13.32
CA TRP A 369 7.11 -17.21 12.56
C TRP A 369 7.55 -17.52 11.14
N MET A 370 7.02 -16.80 10.16
CA MET A 370 7.38 -16.98 8.75
C MET A 370 8.73 -16.38 8.42
N ASP A 371 9.12 -15.33 9.13
CA ASP A 371 10.39 -14.65 8.97
C ASP A 371 10.90 -14.19 10.35
N TYR A 372 12.22 -14.19 10.53
CA TYR A 372 12.88 -13.74 11.76
C TYR A 372 13.60 -12.39 11.58
N GLY A 373 13.43 -11.73 10.42
CA GLY A 373 13.81 -10.34 10.21
C GLY A 373 12.72 -9.38 10.70
N LYS A 374 13.03 -8.10 10.76
CA LYS A 374 12.05 -7.08 11.15
C LYS A 374 11.21 -6.58 9.98
N ASP A 375 11.69 -6.70 8.74
CA ASP A 375 11.10 -6.13 7.54
C ASP A 375 10.33 -7.17 6.73
N HIS A 376 9.34 -7.82 7.37
CA HIS A 376 8.49 -8.82 6.74
C HIS A 376 7.09 -8.74 7.35
N TYR A 377 6.21 -8.00 6.73
CA TYR A 377 4.87 -7.75 7.24
C TYR A 377 3.81 -7.71 6.13
N ALA A 378 2.53 -7.79 6.53
CA ALA A 378 1.37 -7.79 5.65
C ALA A 378 1.50 -8.81 4.50
N THR A 379 2.12 -9.96 4.79
CA THR A 379 2.42 -10.99 3.81
C THR A 379 1.16 -11.71 3.39
N VAL A 380 0.87 -11.68 2.10
CA VAL A 380 -0.25 -12.38 1.46
C VAL A 380 0.18 -12.96 0.11
N SER A 381 -0.60 -13.90 -0.42
CA SER A 381 -0.29 -14.63 -1.66
C SER A 381 -0.94 -14.01 -2.90
N PHE A 382 -0.37 -14.33 -4.06
CA PHE A 382 -1.03 -14.12 -5.35
C PHE A 382 -2.09 -15.19 -5.59
N SER A 383 -3.33 -14.79 -5.82
CA SER A 383 -4.37 -15.70 -6.28
C SER A 383 -4.11 -16.16 -7.72
N ASN A 384 -4.60 -17.35 -8.09
CA ASN A 384 -4.51 -17.89 -9.44
C ASN A 384 -3.06 -18.01 -9.98
N ALA A 385 -2.03 -18.13 -9.09
CA ALA A 385 -0.65 -18.35 -9.50
C ALA A 385 -0.50 -19.61 -10.37
N PRO A 386 0.38 -19.61 -11.37
CA PRO A 386 0.53 -20.75 -12.28
C PRO A 386 1.15 -21.97 -11.58
N ASP A 387 0.92 -23.15 -12.15
CA ASP A 387 1.55 -24.41 -11.75
C ASP A 387 1.30 -24.82 -10.28
N GLY A 388 0.22 -24.32 -9.67
CA GLY A 388 -0.11 -24.59 -8.28
C GLY A 388 0.87 -23.99 -7.27
N ARG A 389 1.69 -23.04 -7.70
CA ARG A 389 2.62 -22.30 -6.84
C ARG A 389 1.86 -21.43 -5.83
N ILE A 390 2.44 -21.27 -4.67
CA ILE A 390 2.01 -20.28 -3.68
C ILE A 390 3.11 -19.25 -3.58
N VAL A 391 2.89 -18.12 -4.22
CA VAL A 391 3.84 -17.01 -4.27
C VAL A 391 3.35 -15.90 -3.37
N VAL A 392 4.17 -15.48 -2.41
CA VAL A 392 3.86 -14.41 -1.46
C VAL A 392 4.76 -13.20 -1.66
N LEU A 393 4.26 -12.05 -1.28
CA LEU A 393 5.00 -10.80 -1.27
C LEU A 393 4.75 -10.08 0.06
N PRO A 394 5.78 -9.73 0.84
CA PRO A 394 5.63 -8.94 2.06
C PRO A 394 5.82 -7.45 1.82
N TRP A 395 5.31 -6.62 2.71
CA TRP A 395 5.80 -5.27 2.92
C TRP A 395 7.17 -5.32 3.63
N MET A 396 8.19 -4.74 2.99
CA MET A 396 9.56 -4.73 3.51
C MET A 396 9.78 -3.49 4.39
N SER A 397 9.09 -3.46 5.51
CA SER A 397 9.23 -2.42 6.53
C SER A 397 8.62 -2.90 7.86
N ASN A 398 8.60 -2.01 8.86
CA ASN A 398 8.04 -2.28 10.18
C ASN A 398 7.41 -1.01 10.75
N TRP A 399 6.23 -1.12 11.33
CA TRP A 399 5.51 0.03 11.91
C TRP A 399 6.30 0.78 12.99
N GLN A 400 7.30 0.14 13.62
CA GLN A 400 8.15 0.80 14.60
C GLN A 400 8.97 1.97 14.02
N TYR A 401 9.31 1.94 12.71
CA TYR A 401 10.19 2.94 12.10
C TYR A 401 9.84 3.30 10.65
N ALA A 402 8.73 2.83 10.14
CA ALA A 402 8.36 3.03 8.73
C ALA A 402 8.36 4.51 8.32
N ASN A 403 7.98 5.42 9.22
CA ASN A 403 8.00 6.86 9.00
C ASN A 403 9.38 7.51 9.17
N GLN A 404 10.42 6.76 9.59
CA GLN A 404 11.75 7.28 9.92
C GLN A 404 12.84 6.84 8.93
N VAL A 405 12.48 6.10 7.88
CA VAL A 405 13.44 5.70 6.85
C VAL A 405 13.95 6.91 6.07
N PRO A 406 15.22 6.93 5.63
CA PRO A 406 15.88 8.12 5.08
C PRO A 406 15.53 8.35 3.59
N THR A 407 14.26 8.31 3.24
CA THR A 407 13.71 8.68 1.94
C THR A 407 12.74 9.83 2.11
N GLN A 408 12.49 10.63 1.08
CA GLN A 408 11.64 11.80 1.15
C GLN A 408 10.40 11.68 0.27
N GLN A 409 10.57 11.79 -1.06
CA GLN A 409 9.45 11.84 -1.99
C GLN A 409 8.71 10.50 -2.10
N PHE A 410 9.33 9.40 -1.73
CA PHE A 410 8.69 8.09 -1.63
C PHE A 410 9.05 7.41 -0.31
N ARG A 411 8.25 6.44 0.11
CA ARG A 411 8.56 5.64 1.29
C ARG A 411 8.06 4.22 1.15
N SER A 412 8.90 3.26 1.58
CA SER A 412 8.71 1.81 1.59
C SER A 412 9.03 1.07 0.30
N ALA A 413 9.04 -0.24 0.44
CA ALA A 413 9.25 -1.22 -0.63
C ALA A 413 8.53 -2.53 -0.31
N ASN A 414 8.26 -3.36 -1.31
CA ASN A 414 7.96 -4.77 -1.09
C ASN A 414 9.23 -5.60 -1.00
N GLY A 415 9.20 -6.70 -0.25
CA GLY A 415 10.23 -7.72 -0.27
C GLY A 415 10.31 -8.42 -1.62
N LEU A 416 11.29 -9.29 -1.78
CA LEU A 416 11.35 -10.17 -2.96
C LEU A 416 10.25 -11.23 -2.89
N PRO A 417 9.73 -11.68 -4.05
CA PRO A 417 8.74 -12.75 -4.10
C PRO A 417 9.33 -14.06 -3.56
N ARG A 418 8.50 -14.80 -2.83
CA ARG A 418 8.89 -16.07 -2.20
C ARG A 418 7.86 -17.14 -2.50
N ASP A 419 8.33 -18.33 -2.86
CA ASP A 419 7.50 -19.53 -2.99
C ASP A 419 7.41 -20.24 -1.64
N LEU A 420 6.19 -20.58 -1.25
CA LEU A 420 5.92 -21.33 -0.03
C LEU A 420 5.74 -22.81 -0.32
N GLY A 421 6.12 -23.63 0.65
CA GLY A 421 5.87 -25.07 0.68
C GLY A 421 5.82 -25.58 2.12
N LEU A 422 5.58 -26.87 2.30
CA LEU A 422 5.61 -27.52 3.61
C LEU A 422 6.79 -28.50 3.69
N TYR A 423 7.29 -28.66 4.91
CA TYR A 423 8.20 -29.75 5.27
C TYR A 423 7.95 -30.19 6.71
N SER A 424 8.20 -31.47 6.99
CA SER A 424 8.08 -32.01 8.33
C SER A 424 9.45 -32.13 9.00
N TYR A 425 9.52 -31.76 10.26
CA TYR A 425 10.73 -31.89 11.07
C TYR A 425 10.36 -32.27 12.50
N ASN A 426 10.93 -33.36 13.02
CA ASN A 426 10.64 -33.91 14.36
C ASN A 426 9.15 -34.11 14.65
N GLY A 427 8.39 -34.55 13.62
CA GLY A 427 6.95 -34.81 13.76
C GLY A 427 6.06 -33.56 13.75
N GLU A 428 6.60 -32.40 13.44
CA GLU A 428 5.86 -31.16 13.25
C GLU A 428 6.01 -30.61 11.84
N ASP A 429 4.96 -29.99 11.32
CA ASP A 429 4.96 -29.37 9.99
C ASP A 429 5.33 -27.88 10.07
N TYR A 430 6.14 -27.44 9.12
CA TYR A 430 6.65 -26.08 9.00
C TYR A 430 6.49 -25.59 7.57
N VAL A 431 6.28 -24.28 7.44
CA VAL A 431 6.31 -23.60 6.16
C VAL A 431 7.76 -23.39 5.73
N SER A 432 8.11 -23.87 4.54
CA SER A 432 9.36 -23.49 3.88
C SER A 432 9.14 -22.24 3.06
N VAL A 433 10.06 -21.29 3.18
CA VAL A 433 10.01 -19.99 2.50
C VAL A 433 11.26 -19.86 1.65
N LYS A 434 11.12 -19.84 0.33
CA LYS A 434 12.25 -19.78 -0.61
C LYS A 434 12.06 -18.61 -1.56
N PRO A 435 13.15 -17.91 -1.95
CA PRO A 435 13.04 -16.95 -3.04
C PRO A 435 12.44 -17.61 -4.28
N SER A 436 11.53 -16.91 -4.95
CA SER A 436 10.93 -17.41 -6.20
C SER A 436 11.99 -17.65 -7.28
N PRO A 437 11.81 -18.61 -8.19
CA PRO A 437 12.77 -18.90 -9.27
C PRO A 437 13.16 -17.67 -10.10
N GLU A 438 12.25 -16.76 -10.28
CA GLU A 438 12.42 -15.47 -11.00
C GLU A 438 13.51 -14.60 -10.36
N VAL A 439 13.67 -14.67 -9.02
CA VAL A 439 14.73 -13.95 -8.30
C VAL A 439 16.09 -14.45 -8.75
N PHE A 440 16.27 -15.76 -8.87
CA PHE A 440 17.55 -16.34 -9.32
C PHE A 440 17.81 -16.07 -10.78
N ALA A 441 16.77 -16.08 -11.62
CA ALA A 441 16.88 -15.79 -13.05
C ALA A 441 17.31 -14.34 -13.34
N ALA A 442 17.01 -13.41 -12.43
CA ALA A 442 17.41 -12.00 -12.56
C ALA A 442 18.92 -11.75 -12.37
N PHE A 443 19.66 -12.72 -11.80
CA PHE A 443 21.08 -12.59 -11.52
C PHE A 443 21.94 -13.41 -12.49
N GLU A 444 22.89 -12.75 -13.16
CA GLU A 444 23.89 -13.46 -13.95
C GLU A 444 24.92 -14.17 -13.03
N LYS A 445 25.21 -15.44 -13.33
CA LYS A 445 26.26 -16.17 -12.63
C LYS A 445 27.63 -15.64 -13.04
N LYS A 446 28.35 -14.98 -12.13
CA LYS A 446 29.69 -14.47 -12.33
C LYS A 446 30.67 -15.16 -11.36
N PRO A 447 31.92 -15.44 -11.78
CA PRO A 447 32.96 -15.91 -10.85
C PRO A 447 33.20 -14.87 -9.75
N SER A 448 33.67 -15.36 -8.58
CA SER A 448 33.96 -14.54 -7.41
C SER A 448 34.87 -13.36 -7.72
N GLY A 449 34.55 -12.18 -7.23
CA GLY A 449 35.26 -10.94 -7.45
C GLY A 449 34.62 -9.78 -6.73
N ARG A 450 34.88 -8.56 -7.19
CA ARG A 450 34.23 -7.35 -6.65
C ARG A 450 32.73 -7.41 -6.92
N LEU A 451 31.93 -7.36 -5.86
CA LEU A 451 30.47 -7.33 -5.98
C LEU A 451 30.00 -6.03 -6.65
N GLN A 452 28.99 -6.15 -7.49
CA GLN A 452 28.26 -5.00 -8.03
C GLN A 452 27.24 -4.51 -6.99
N SER A 453 26.51 -3.45 -7.31
CA SER A 453 25.51 -2.83 -6.44
C SER A 453 24.33 -3.75 -6.04
N ALA A 454 24.09 -4.83 -6.81
CA ALA A 454 23.18 -5.91 -6.49
C ALA A 454 23.87 -7.24 -6.77
N ALA A 455 23.78 -8.19 -5.84
CA ALA A 455 24.41 -9.48 -5.97
C ALA A 455 23.64 -10.56 -5.22
N TYR A 456 23.60 -11.77 -5.78
CA TYR A 456 23.19 -12.99 -5.10
C TYR A 456 24.45 -13.79 -4.73
N ILE A 457 24.55 -14.19 -3.44
CA ILE A 457 25.68 -14.96 -2.93
C ILE A 457 25.14 -16.28 -2.38
N GLU A 458 25.62 -17.38 -2.93
CA GLU A 458 25.30 -18.72 -2.44
C GLU A 458 26.54 -19.34 -1.81
N VAL A 459 26.39 -19.82 -0.57
CA VAL A 459 27.45 -20.54 0.15
C VAL A 459 26.95 -21.93 0.46
N THR A 460 27.59 -22.95 -0.08
CA THR A 460 27.24 -24.35 0.06
C THR A 460 28.26 -25.14 0.88
N ASN A 461 27.87 -26.29 1.41
CA ASN A 461 28.74 -27.22 2.12
C ASN A 461 29.44 -26.65 3.36
N ILE A 462 28.78 -25.79 4.13
CA ILE A 462 29.30 -25.25 5.37
C ILE A 462 29.48 -26.37 6.40
N LYS A 463 30.73 -26.67 6.77
CA LYS A 463 31.11 -27.76 7.71
C LYS A 463 31.56 -27.26 9.09
N SER A 464 31.74 -25.98 9.26
CA SER A 464 32.16 -25.31 10.50
C SER A 464 31.52 -23.92 10.55
N ASN A 465 31.67 -23.22 11.68
CA ASN A 465 31.28 -21.81 11.77
C ASN A 465 31.95 -21.03 10.63
N ALA A 466 31.16 -20.20 9.96
CA ALA A 466 31.59 -19.41 8.81
C ALA A 466 31.08 -17.97 8.93
N SER A 467 31.77 -17.03 8.29
CA SER A 467 31.31 -15.67 8.19
C SER A 467 31.47 -15.12 6.78
N ILE A 468 30.51 -14.31 6.36
CA ILE A 468 30.59 -13.49 5.15
C ILE A 468 30.69 -12.04 5.62
N VAL A 469 31.71 -11.34 5.17
CA VAL A 469 31.92 -9.92 5.46
C VAL A 469 31.79 -9.14 4.16
N LEU A 470 30.78 -8.26 4.11
CA LEU A 470 30.65 -7.26 3.05
C LEU A 470 31.20 -5.94 3.57
N SER A 471 32.12 -5.33 2.84
CA SER A 471 32.74 -4.06 3.23
C SER A 471 32.86 -3.11 2.03
N ASN A 472 32.91 -1.82 2.32
CA ASN A 472 33.20 -0.79 1.31
C ASN A 472 34.56 -0.10 1.56
N ASP A 473 34.90 0.79 0.65
CA ASP A 473 36.19 1.51 0.69
C ASP A 473 36.30 2.51 1.88
N LYS A 474 35.20 2.75 2.61
CA LYS A 474 35.17 3.60 3.80
C LYS A 474 35.35 2.82 5.12
N GLY A 475 35.49 1.50 5.04
CA GLY A 475 35.60 0.63 6.21
C GLY A 475 34.24 0.25 6.86
N GLU A 476 33.12 0.70 6.30
CA GLU A 476 31.80 0.23 6.70
C GLU A 476 31.63 -1.23 6.34
N ARG A 477 31.08 -2.03 7.22
CA ARG A 477 30.96 -3.48 7.00
C ARG A 477 29.67 -4.06 7.58
N VAL A 478 29.20 -5.11 6.91
CA VAL A 478 28.14 -6.02 7.37
C VAL A 478 28.77 -7.40 7.50
N THR A 479 28.64 -8.01 8.67
CA THR A 479 29.13 -9.37 8.90
C THR A 479 27.94 -10.29 9.15
N MET A 480 27.81 -11.34 8.34
CA MET A 480 26.88 -12.43 8.51
C MET A 480 27.62 -13.64 9.05
N VAL A 481 27.20 -14.14 10.21
CA VAL A 481 27.85 -15.28 10.87
C VAL A 481 26.89 -16.47 10.82
N PHE A 482 27.37 -17.60 10.33
CA PHE A 482 26.68 -18.88 10.41
C PHE A 482 27.30 -19.70 11.55
N ASP A 483 26.46 -20.04 12.54
CA ASP A 483 26.84 -20.94 13.63
C ASP A 483 26.29 -22.35 13.37
N ILE A 484 27.20 -23.30 13.21
CA ILE A 484 26.83 -24.67 12.87
C ILE A 484 26.17 -25.42 14.04
N ILE A 485 26.43 -25.03 15.28
CA ILE A 485 25.86 -25.65 16.47
C ILE A 485 24.40 -25.26 16.63
N PHE A 486 24.13 -23.97 16.53
CA PHE A 486 22.78 -23.42 16.66
C PHE A 486 21.99 -23.42 15.36
N LYS A 487 22.65 -23.65 14.21
CA LYS A 487 22.07 -23.58 12.87
C LYS A 487 21.39 -22.24 12.57
N PHE A 488 21.90 -21.14 13.18
CA PHE A 488 21.41 -19.79 12.97
C PHE A 488 22.35 -19.00 12.07
N LEU A 489 21.76 -18.15 11.19
CA LEU A 489 22.45 -17.07 10.52
C LEU A 489 22.26 -15.78 11.32
N VAL A 490 23.34 -15.23 11.88
CA VAL A 490 23.31 -13.94 12.56
C VAL A 490 23.92 -12.88 11.65
N CYS A 491 23.16 -11.84 11.36
CA CYS A 491 23.66 -10.68 10.61
C CYS A 491 24.01 -9.57 11.61
N VAL A 492 25.29 -9.18 11.67
CA VAL A 492 25.77 -8.08 12.51
C VAL A 492 26.15 -6.91 11.58
N VAL A 493 25.40 -5.81 11.69
CA VAL A 493 25.72 -4.56 11.00
C VAL A 493 26.53 -3.69 11.95
N LEU A 494 27.77 -3.41 11.61
CA LEU A 494 28.60 -2.45 12.30
C LEU A 494 28.73 -1.19 11.41
N LEU A 495 27.98 -0.17 11.80
CA LEU A 495 28.12 1.19 11.28
C LEU A 495 29.13 1.93 12.16
N PHE A 496 30.23 2.40 11.58
CA PHE A 496 31.21 3.29 12.22
C PHE A 496 31.10 4.68 11.60
#